data_fe2f13db40581760c072b56d9488fef3
#
_entry.id   fe2f13db40581760c072b56d9488fef3
#
_cell.length_a   1.000
_cell.length_b   1.000
_cell.length_c   1.000
_cell.angle_alpha   90.00
_cell.angle_beta   90.00
_cell.angle_gamma   90.00
#
_symmetry.space_group_name_H-M   'P 1'
#
loop_
_entity.id
_entity.type
_entity.pdbx_description
1 polymer ?
#
loop_
_entity_poly.entity_id
_entity_poly.type
_entity_poly.pdbx_seq_one_letter_code
_entity_poly.pdbx_strand_id
1 'polypeptide(L)'
;MPERLAAIRSEHADKRLLIFHQDEARFGQQGTLTRIWAPTGSRPTAVKQTEYEYLWVVGAVCAETGQAEAILSPCLNAGVMNAFLREFSRSLAPDVQAVLLWDGAGFHRSGKLQVPENVSLIELPPYSPQLNPIENLWHYLRSHHWSNRWYEDYDALMDAAIDAWRKAALDPELMKSVCRAPYLEPYQGASATIH
;
A
#
# COMPACT_ATOMS: atom_id res chain seq x y z
N MET A 1 13.30 14.74 -4.29
CA MET A 1 12.41 14.39 -3.16
C MET A 1 12.61 15.31 -1.94
N PRO A 2 13.81 15.52 -1.34
CA PRO A 2 13.98 16.37 -0.15
C PRO A 2 13.45 17.80 -0.29
N GLU A 3 13.76 18.49 -1.37
CA GLU A 3 13.31 19.86 -1.64
C GLU A 3 11.77 19.95 -1.73
N ARG A 4 11.14 18.95 -2.34
CA ARG A 4 9.68 18.90 -2.46
C ARG A 4 9.01 18.67 -1.10
N LEU A 5 9.57 17.78 -0.27
CA LEU A 5 9.11 17.58 1.11
C LEU A 5 9.25 18.85 1.95
N ALA A 6 10.38 19.57 1.82
CA ALA A 6 10.61 20.83 2.52
C ALA A 6 9.58 21.91 2.09
N ALA A 7 9.28 22.00 0.80
CA ALA A 7 8.26 22.91 0.28
C ALA A 7 6.87 22.60 0.86
N ILE A 8 6.42 21.33 0.81
CA ILE A 8 5.13 20.92 1.38
C ILE A 8 5.07 21.21 2.89
N ARG A 9 6.17 20.95 3.62
CA ARG A 9 6.25 21.27 5.06
C ARG A 9 6.11 22.76 5.33
N SER A 10 6.70 23.61 4.51
CA SER A 10 6.57 25.07 4.64
C SER A 10 5.16 25.56 4.32
N GLU A 11 4.51 24.96 3.31
CA GLU A 11 3.14 25.29 2.89
C GLU A 11 2.10 24.89 3.94
N HIS A 12 2.34 23.78 4.67
CA HIS A 12 1.44 23.22 5.68
C HIS A 12 2.11 23.20 7.06
N ALA A 13 2.70 24.33 7.47
CA ALA A 13 3.46 24.42 8.73
C ALA A 13 2.60 24.20 9.99
N ASP A 14 1.30 24.41 9.89
CA ASP A 14 0.29 24.21 10.93
C ASP A 14 -0.18 22.74 11.06
N LYS A 15 0.25 21.86 10.14
CA LYS A 15 -0.17 20.45 10.09
C LYS A 15 0.98 19.49 10.36
N ARG A 16 0.63 18.33 10.91
CA ARG A 16 1.55 17.20 11.04
C ARG A 16 1.70 16.52 9.68
N LEU A 17 2.93 16.46 9.18
CA LEU A 17 3.24 15.82 7.92
C LEU A 17 3.45 14.31 8.14
N LEU A 18 2.66 13.48 7.47
CA LEU A 18 2.84 12.02 7.43
C LEU A 18 3.15 11.56 6.01
N ILE A 19 4.17 10.71 5.88
CA ILE A 19 4.59 10.16 4.59
C ILE A 19 3.98 8.77 4.42
N PHE A 20 3.19 8.64 3.36
CA PHE A 20 2.59 7.38 2.94
C PHE A 20 3.20 6.89 1.63
N HIS A 21 3.31 5.59 1.50
CA HIS A 21 3.72 4.91 0.29
C HIS A 21 2.50 4.25 -0.34
N GLN A 22 2.23 4.59 -1.59
CA GLN A 22 1.10 4.07 -2.35
C GLN A 22 1.59 3.16 -3.46
N ASP A 23 0.83 2.10 -3.73
CA ASP A 23 1.04 1.18 -4.83
C ASP A 23 -0.21 0.32 -5.08
N GLU A 24 -0.20 -0.42 -6.20
CA GLU A 24 -1.25 -1.35 -6.57
C GLU A 24 -0.73 -2.78 -6.70
N ALA A 25 -1.39 -3.70 -6.03
CA ALA A 25 -1.13 -5.12 -6.20
C ALA A 25 -2.29 -5.83 -6.90
N ARG A 26 -1.96 -6.71 -7.85
CA ARG A 26 -2.92 -7.65 -8.40
C ARG A 26 -2.95 -8.92 -7.55
N PHE A 27 -4.14 -9.31 -7.12
CA PHE A 27 -4.40 -10.54 -6.40
C PHE A 27 -5.41 -11.38 -7.19
N GLY A 28 -5.14 -12.67 -7.40
CA GLY A 28 -5.97 -13.49 -8.25
C GLY A 28 -5.88 -14.97 -7.94
N GLN A 29 -6.75 -15.76 -8.60
CA GLN A 29 -6.82 -17.19 -8.47
C GLN A 29 -5.53 -17.90 -8.91
N GLN A 30 -4.82 -17.35 -9.89
CA GLN A 30 -3.46 -17.80 -10.21
C GLN A 30 -2.47 -17.33 -9.15
N GLY A 31 -2.58 -17.90 -7.95
CA GLY A 31 -1.75 -17.57 -6.81
C GLY A 31 -0.28 -17.96 -6.98
N THR A 32 0.58 -17.33 -6.21
CA THR A 32 2.00 -17.68 -6.11
C THR A 32 2.14 -18.95 -5.28
N LEU A 33 2.98 -19.86 -5.73
CA LEU A 33 3.39 -21.02 -4.92
C LEU A 33 4.56 -20.61 -4.03
N THR A 34 4.43 -20.83 -2.73
CA THR A 34 5.52 -20.63 -1.76
C THR A 34 5.93 -21.95 -1.11
N ARG A 35 7.15 -21.99 -0.57
CA ARG A 35 7.64 -23.10 0.22
C ARG A 35 6.83 -23.21 1.51
N ILE A 36 6.49 -24.43 1.89
CA ILE A 36 5.86 -24.73 3.18
C ILE A 36 6.75 -25.66 3.99
N TRP A 37 6.66 -25.56 5.30
CA TRP A 37 7.31 -26.52 6.20
C TRP A 37 6.56 -27.86 6.13
N ALA A 38 7.31 -28.94 6.00
CA ALA A 38 6.75 -30.29 5.92
C ALA A 38 7.71 -31.29 6.57
N PRO A 39 7.25 -32.44 7.03
CA PRO A 39 8.13 -33.48 7.57
C PRO A 39 9.21 -33.87 6.56
N THR A 40 10.43 -34.14 7.08
CA THR A 40 11.55 -34.57 6.23
C THR A 40 11.17 -35.80 5.41
N GLY A 41 11.45 -35.77 4.10
CA GLY A 41 11.11 -36.84 3.17
C GLY A 41 9.68 -36.78 2.61
N SER A 42 8.82 -35.89 3.09
CA SER A 42 7.50 -35.67 2.50
C SER A 42 7.58 -34.79 1.24
N ARG A 43 6.59 -34.95 0.34
CA ARG A 43 6.38 -34.08 -0.83
C ARG A 43 5.00 -33.45 -0.72
N PRO A 44 4.87 -32.31 -0.01
CA PRO A 44 3.58 -31.65 0.08
C PRO A 44 3.11 -31.20 -1.31
N THR A 45 1.84 -31.40 -1.60
CA THR A 45 1.20 -30.90 -2.81
C THR A 45 0.56 -29.55 -2.53
N ALA A 46 0.74 -28.59 -3.43
CA ALA A 46 0.03 -27.33 -3.41
C ALA A 46 -1.03 -27.33 -4.52
N VAL A 47 -2.19 -26.75 -4.21
CA VAL A 47 -3.23 -26.55 -5.21
C VAL A 47 -2.78 -25.41 -6.14
N LYS A 48 -2.88 -25.64 -7.44
CA LYS A 48 -2.65 -24.60 -8.46
C LYS A 48 -3.96 -24.38 -9.21
N GLN A 49 -4.50 -23.20 -9.04
CA GLN A 49 -5.67 -22.75 -9.79
C GLN A 49 -5.25 -22.24 -11.17
N THR A 50 -6.06 -22.49 -12.18
CA THR A 50 -5.80 -22.09 -13.58
C THR A 50 -6.75 -21.01 -14.07
N GLU A 51 -7.80 -20.72 -13.31
CA GLU A 51 -8.75 -19.64 -13.58
C GLU A 51 -8.05 -18.28 -13.55
N TYR A 52 -8.61 -17.29 -14.25
CA TYR A 52 -7.97 -16.00 -14.48
C TYR A 52 -8.62 -14.82 -13.73
N GLU A 53 -9.54 -15.09 -12.80
CA GLU A 53 -10.14 -14.03 -12.02
C GLU A 53 -9.13 -13.37 -11.10
N TYR A 54 -9.20 -12.06 -11.02
CA TYR A 54 -8.34 -11.26 -10.17
C TYR A 54 -9.01 -9.95 -9.76
N LEU A 55 -8.50 -9.37 -8.71
CA LEU A 55 -8.84 -8.02 -8.26
C LEU A 55 -7.57 -7.20 -8.04
N TRP A 56 -7.73 -5.91 -8.00
CA TRP A 56 -6.69 -4.96 -7.61
C TRP A 56 -6.87 -4.55 -6.17
N VAL A 57 -5.77 -4.50 -5.45
CA VAL A 57 -5.67 -3.89 -4.12
C VAL A 57 -4.89 -2.60 -4.32
N VAL A 58 -5.57 -1.46 -4.19
CA VAL A 58 -4.94 -0.13 -4.24
C VAL A 58 -4.73 0.30 -2.80
N GLY A 59 -3.49 0.41 -2.35
CA GLY A 59 -3.18 0.63 -0.95
C GLY A 59 -2.18 1.74 -0.70
N ALA A 60 -2.19 2.28 0.51
CA ALA A 60 -1.16 3.15 1.04
C ALA A 60 -0.82 2.79 2.47
N VAL A 61 0.44 2.97 2.86
CA VAL A 61 0.94 2.68 4.20
C VAL A 61 1.88 3.79 4.68
N CYS A 62 1.74 4.17 5.94
CA CYS A 62 2.67 5.03 6.66
C CYS A 62 3.59 4.17 7.52
N ALA A 63 4.87 4.07 7.17
CA ALA A 63 5.84 3.29 7.93
C ALA A 63 6.12 3.85 9.34
N GLU A 64 5.86 5.15 9.56
CA GLU A 64 6.04 5.81 10.86
C GLU A 64 4.96 5.43 11.85
N THR A 65 3.69 5.46 11.43
CA THR A 65 2.53 5.25 12.30
C THR A 65 1.98 3.83 12.25
N GLY A 66 2.29 3.09 11.18
CA GLY A 66 1.66 1.81 10.86
C GLY A 66 0.24 1.94 10.30
N GLN A 67 -0.23 3.18 10.07
CA GLN A 67 -1.53 3.40 9.44
C GLN A 67 -1.50 2.90 7.99
N ALA A 68 -2.54 2.17 7.60
CA ALA A 68 -2.71 1.65 6.25
C ALA A 68 -4.15 1.75 5.80
N GLU A 69 -4.34 2.10 4.52
CA GLU A 69 -5.64 2.19 3.86
C GLU A 69 -5.60 1.46 2.53
N ALA A 70 -6.70 0.79 2.17
CA ALA A 70 -6.84 0.19 0.85
C ALA A 70 -8.28 0.16 0.37
N ILE A 71 -8.41 0.12 -0.96
CA ILE A 71 -9.64 -0.27 -1.63
C ILE A 71 -9.40 -1.49 -2.53
N LEU A 72 -10.43 -2.28 -2.72
CA LEU A 72 -10.44 -3.39 -3.67
C LEU A 72 -11.24 -3.01 -4.90
N SER A 73 -10.77 -3.42 -6.07
CA SER A 73 -11.44 -3.10 -7.33
C SER A 73 -11.23 -4.19 -8.39
N PRO A 74 -12.25 -4.51 -9.21
CA PRO A 74 -12.09 -5.42 -10.34
C PRO A 74 -11.25 -4.84 -11.48
N CYS A 75 -11.01 -3.54 -11.48
CA CYS A 75 -10.23 -2.85 -12.51
C CYS A 75 -9.35 -1.76 -11.91
N LEU A 76 -8.37 -1.28 -12.68
CA LEU A 76 -7.49 -0.20 -12.31
C LEU A 76 -7.57 0.91 -13.37
N ASN A 77 -8.01 2.09 -12.96
CA ASN A 77 -8.14 3.28 -13.81
C ASN A 77 -8.19 4.55 -12.95
N ALA A 78 -8.22 5.73 -13.60
CA ALA A 78 -8.26 7.02 -12.90
C ALA A 78 -9.49 7.20 -12.00
N GLY A 79 -10.63 6.59 -12.33
CA GLY A 79 -11.84 6.62 -11.48
C GLY A 79 -11.64 5.88 -10.15
N VAL A 80 -10.98 4.71 -10.21
CA VAL A 80 -10.62 3.92 -9.03
C VAL A 80 -9.61 4.70 -8.17
N MET A 81 -8.61 5.33 -8.79
CA MET A 81 -7.65 6.17 -8.06
C MET A 81 -8.30 7.36 -7.38
N ASN A 82 -9.26 8.02 -8.05
CA ASN A 82 -10.01 9.10 -7.43
C ASN A 82 -10.87 8.61 -6.25
N ALA A 83 -11.46 7.40 -6.35
CA ALA A 83 -12.17 6.78 -5.24
C ALA A 83 -11.22 6.48 -4.08
N PHE A 84 -10.04 5.91 -4.36
CA PHE A 84 -9.01 5.67 -3.36
C PHE A 84 -8.57 6.96 -2.67
N LEU A 85 -8.19 7.99 -3.42
CA LEU A 85 -7.73 9.27 -2.87
C LEU A 85 -8.78 9.92 -1.97
N ARG A 86 -10.06 9.82 -2.35
CA ARG A 86 -11.18 10.35 -1.56
C ARG A 86 -11.34 9.61 -0.22
N GLU A 87 -11.34 8.28 -0.24
CA GLU A 87 -11.47 7.48 0.99
C GLU A 87 -10.23 7.61 1.87
N PHE A 88 -9.04 7.59 1.28
CA PHE A 88 -7.77 7.85 1.96
C PHE A 88 -7.77 9.22 2.66
N SER A 89 -8.19 10.28 1.96
CA SER A 89 -8.30 11.63 2.53
C SER A 89 -9.23 11.68 3.76
N ARG A 90 -10.33 10.91 3.72
CA ARG A 90 -11.31 10.84 4.83
C ARG A 90 -10.80 10.10 6.05
N SER A 91 -9.87 9.16 5.88
CA SER A 91 -9.28 8.40 6.99
C SER A 91 -8.21 9.19 7.75
N LEU A 92 -7.72 10.30 7.18
CA LEU A 92 -6.70 11.14 7.82
C LEU A 92 -7.30 11.99 8.94
N ALA A 93 -6.53 12.17 10.02
CA ALA A 93 -6.91 13.11 11.07
C ALA A 93 -6.90 14.56 10.53
N PRO A 94 -7.75 15.48 11.07
CA PRO A 94 -7.88 16.85 10.55
C PRO A 94 -6.58 17.67 10.59
N ASP A 95 -5.67 17.35 11.52
CA ASP A 95 -4.37 17.99 11.69
C ASP A 95 -3.27 17.40 10.81
N VAL A 96 -3.59 16.40 9.96
CA VAL A 96 -2.61 15.71 9.12
C VAL A 96 -2.64 16.25 7.69
N GLN A 97 -1.43 16.51 7.16
CA GLN A 97 -1.16 16.61 5.73
C GLN A 97 -0.42 15.34 5.31
N ALA A 98 -1.04 14.52 4.47
CA ALA A 98 -0.41 13.33 3.94
C ALA A 98 0.46 13.67 2.72
N VAL A 99 1.69 13.20 2.71
CA VAL A 99 2.53 13.15 1.51
C VAL A 99 2.46 11.73 0.97
N LEU A 100 1.82 11.55 -0.17
CA LEU A 100 1.66 10.27 -0.82
C LEU A 100 2.75 10.08 -1.87
N LEU A 101 3.70 9.18 -1.56
CA LEU A 101 4.73 8.75 -2.50
C LEU A 101 4.17 7.63 -3.36
N TRP A 102 4.22 7.80 -4.67
CA TRP A 102 3.68 6.83 -5.62
C TRP A 102 4.60 6.65 -6.83
N ASP A 103 4.38 5.60 -7.61
CA ASP A 103 5.09 5.42 -8.85
C ASP A 103 4.46 6.26 -9.99
N GLY A 104 5.19 6.38 -11.09
CA GLY A 104 4.77 7.16 -12.26
C GLY A 104 3.88 6.41 -13.23
N ALA A 105 2.97 5.53 -12.80
CA ALA A 105 2.07 4.80 -13.70
C ALA A 105 1.27 5.75 -14.62
N GLY A 106 1.00 5.29 -15.85
CA GLY A 106 0.46 6.16 -16.93
C GLY A 106 -0.89 6.83 -16.61
N PHE A 107 -1.76 6.21 -15.79
CA PHE A 107 -3.03 6.79 -15.37
C PHE A 107 -2.84 7.91 -14.33
N HIS A 108 -1.72 7.93 -13.59
CA HIS A 108 -1.34 9.02 -12.69
C HIS A 108 -1.11 10.33 -13.45
N ARG A 109 -0.68 10.25 -14.70
CA ARG A 109 -0.39 11.40 -15.58
C ARG A 109 -1.59 11.85 -16.44
N SER A 110 -2.74 11.24 -16.26
CA SER A 110 -3.91 11.47 -17.14
C SER A 110 -4.54 12.87 -17.02
N GLY A 111 -4.12 13.69 -16.04
CA GLY A 111 -4.75 14.99 -15.74
C GLY A 111 -6.18 14.89 -15.19
N LYS A 112 -6.68 13.67 -14.94
CA LYS A 112 -8.04 13.37 -14.45
C LYS A 112 -8.10 13.10 -12.96
N LEU A 113 -6.95 13.16 -12.26
CA LEU A 113 -6.91 12.91 -10.83
C LEU A 113 -7.42 14.11 -10.06
N GLN A 114 -8.27 13.82 -9.08
CA GLN A 114 -8.81 14.76 -8.12
C GLN A 114 -8.09 14.56 -6.79
N VAL A 115 -7.04 15.35 -6.56
CA VAL A 115 -6.22 15.26 -5.35
C VAL A 115 -6.88 16.08 -4.25
N PRO A 116 -7.24 15.49 -3.08
CA PRO A 116 -7.79 16.22 -1.95
C PRO A 116 -6.78 17.22 -1.35
N GLU A 117 -7.27 18.27 -0.70
CA GLU A 117 -6.45 19.35 -0.13
C GLU A 117 -5.47 18.86 0.95
N ASN A 118 -5.85 17.83 1.73
CA ASN A 118 -5.02 17.24 2.77
C ASN A 118 -4.06 16.13 2.26
N VAL A 119 -3.90 16.03 0.93
CA VAL A 119 -3.01 15.06 0.28
C VAL A 119 -2.10 15.78 -0.70
N SER A 120 -0.80 15.60 -0.55
CA SER A 120 0.24 16.08 -1.48
C SER A 120 0.89 14.90 -2.17
N LEU A 121 1.00 14.93 -3.49
CA LEU A 121 1.59 13.84 -4.28
C LEU A 121 3.05 14.11 -4.60
N ILE A 122 3.89 13.08 -4.43
CA ILE A 122 5.28 13.07 -4.89
C ILE A 122 5.51 11.79 -5.71
N GLU A 123 5.90 11.97 -6.96
CA GLU A 123 6.27 10.84 -7.84
C GLU A 123 7.66 10.33 -7.46
N LEU A 124 7.76 8.99 -7.28
CA LEU A 124 9.04 8.31 -7.08
C LEU A 124 9.81 8.25 -8.42
N PRO A 125 11.16 8.17 -8.37
CA PRO A 125 11.93 7.94 -9.58
C PRO A 125 11.46 6.66 -10.29
N PRO A 126 11.42 6.65 -11.63
CA PRO A 126 11.04 5.45 -12.36
C PRO A 126 11.99 4.27 -12.06
N TYR A 127 11.46 3.06 -12.12
CA TYR A 127 12.22 1.82 -11.88
C TYR A 127 12.91 1.75 -10.52
N SER A 128 12.30 2.30 -9.48
CA SER A 128 12.88 2.33 -8.12
C SER A 128 11.97 1.66 -7.07
N PRO A 129 11.56 0.39 -7.25
CA PRO A 129 10.68 -0.31 -6.31
C PRO A 129 11.30 -0.43 -4.91
N GLN A 130 12.64 -0.46 -4.82
CA GLN A 130 13.36 -0.47 -3.54
C GLN A 130 13.12 0.79 -2.69
N LEU A 131 12.59 1.86 -3.29
CA LEU A 131 12.18 3.08 -2.59
C LEU A 131 10.70 3.06 -2.19
N ASN A 132 9.97 1.98 -2.50
CA ASN A 132 8.56 1.85 -2.13
C ASN A 132 8.35 0.68 -1.16
N PRO A 133 8.38 0.91 0.17
CA PRO A 133 8.29 -0.15 1.17
C PRO A 133 6.94 -0.88 1.19
N ILE A 134 5.90 -0.39 0.53
CA ILE A 134 4.64 -1.12 0.37
C ILE A 134 4.83 -2.41 -0.44
N GLU A 135 5.87 -2.51 -1.25
CA GLU A 135 6.25 -3.75 -1.94
C GLU A 135 6.56 -4.87 -0.93
N ASN A 136 7.14 -4.54 0.23
CA ASN A 136 7.36 -5.51 1.31
C ASN A 136 6.02 -6.00 1.88
N LEU A 137 5.01 -5.13 1.95
CA LEU A 137 3.66 -5.53 2.37
C LEU A 137 3.03 -6.49 1.36
N TRP A 138 3.16 -6.22 0.07
CA TRP A 138 2.69 -7.15 -0.96
C TRP A 138 3.38 -8.50 -0.87
N HIS A 139 4.69 -8.49 -0.63
CA HIS A 139 5.46 -9.74 -0.41
C HIS A 139 4.97 -10.47 0.85
N TYR A 140 4.76 -9.77 1.95
CA TYR A 140 4.22 -10.33 3.19
C TYR A 140 2.85 -10.96 2.97
N LEU A 141 1.91 -10.23 2.37
CA LEU A 141 0.55 -10.72 2.10
C LEU A 141 0.56 -11.95 1.19
N ARG A 142 1.39 -11.94 0.12
CA ARG A 142 1.56 -13.11 -0.75
C ARG A 142 2.10 -14.31 0.02
N SER A 143 3.14 -14.12 0.83
CA SER A 143 3.82 -15.21 1.52
C SER A 143 2.96 -15.85 2.63
N HIS A 144 2.17 -15.05 3.35
CA HIS A 144 1.48 -15.50 4.56
C HIS A 144 -0.03 -15.76 4.35
N HIS A 145 -0.63 -15.09 3.38
CA HIS A 145 -2.10 -15.09 3.24
C HIS A 145 -2.60 -15.53 1.87
N TRP A 146 -1.90 -15.21 0.78
CA TRP A 146 -2.42 -15.36 -0.58
C TRP A 146 -1.81 -16.54 -1.36
N SER A 147 -0.69 -17.10 -0.92
CA SER A 147 -0.04 -18.24 -1.60
C SER A 147 -0.64 -19.58 -1.21
N ASN A 148 -0.52 -20.56 -2.12
CA ASN A 148 -0.95 -21.97 -1.92
C ASN A 148 -2.45 -22.09 -1.55
N ARG A 149 -3.28 -21.21 -2.06
CA ARG A 149 -4.72 -21.20 -1.78
C ARG A 149 -5.52 -21.50 -3.05
N TRP A 150 -6.73 -21.99 -2.84
CA TRP A 150 -7.75 -22.18 -3.84
C TRP A 150 -8.97 -21.32 -3.48
N TYR A 151 -9.58 -20.70 -4.48
CA TYR A 151 -10.75 -19.83 -4.34
C TYR A 151 -11.86 -20.35 -5.24
N GLU A 152 -13.02 -20.67 -4.65
CA GLU A 152 -14.15 -21.26 -5.36
C GLU A 152 -14.67 -20.33 -6.47
N ASP A 153 -14.78 -19.05 -6.14
CA ASP A 153 -15.30 -18.00 -7.01
C ASP A 153 -14.66 -16.65 -6.69
N TYR A 154 -15.13 -15.61 -7.37
CA TYR A 154 -14.67 -14.23 -7.19
C TYR A 154 -14.99 -13.68 -5.79
N ASP A 155 -16.13 -14.05 -5.20
CA ASP A 155 -16.51 -13.56 -3.86
C ASP A 155 -15.58 -14.16 -2.80
N ALA A 156 -15.26 -15.44 -2.89
CA ALA A 156 -14.25 -16.09 -2.03
C ALA A 156 -12.86 -15.47 -2.19
N LEU A 157 -12.47 -15.06 -3.41
CA LEU A 157 -11.23 -14.35 -3.67
C LEU A 157 -11.24 -12.97 -3.01
N MET A 158 -12.35 -12.23 -3.13
CA MET A 158 -12.52 -10.90 -2.52
C MET A 158 -12.47 -10.98 -1.00
N ASP A 159 -13.21 -11.92 -0.39
CA ASP A 159 -13.21 -12.15 1.06
C ASP A 159 -11.81 -12.47 1.57
N ALA A 160 -11.05 -13.29 0.86
CA ALA A 160 -9.68 -13.60 1.23
C ALA A 160 -8.75 -12.39 1.14
N ALA A 161 -8.96 -11.48 0.18
CA ALA A 161 -8.21 -10.24 0.09
C ALA A 161 -8.52 -9.30 1.27
N ILE A 162 -9.81 -9.15 1.60
CA ILE A 162 -10.29 -8.36 2.75
C ILE A 162 -9.71 -8.89 4.06
N ASP A 163 -9.79 -10.19 4.28
CA ASP A 163 -9.29 -10.85 5.49
C ASP A 163 -7.78 -10.69 5.65
N ALA A 164 -7.03 -10.89 4.57
CA ALA A 164 -5.57 -10.73 4.59
C ALA A 164 -5.18 -9.28 4.88
N TRP A 165 -5.86 -8.31 4.24
CA TRP A 165 -5.62 -6.90 4.49
C TRP A 165 -5.92 -6.53 5.93
N ARG A 166 -7.08 -6.93 6.47
CA ARG A 166 -7.46 -6.65 7.86
C ARG A 166 -6.47 -7.22 8.87
N LYS A 167 -6.00 -8.45 8.66
CA LYS A 167 -5.00 -9.08 9.55
C LYS A 167 -3.68 -8.35 9.58
N ALA A 168 -3.26 -7.73 8.48
CA ALA A 168 -2.05 -6.91 8.43
C ALA A 168 -2.31 -5.49 8.91
N ALA A 169 -3.33 -4.81 8.38
CA ALA A 169 -3.59 -3.38 8.59
C ALA A 169 -4.08 -3.05 10.01
N LEU A 170 -4.69 -4.00 10.72
CA LEU A 170 -5.12 -3.82 12.11
C LEU A 170 -3.98 -4.01 13.14
N ASP A 171 -2.78 -4.36 12.70
CA ASP A 171 -1.58 -4.44 13.54
C ASP A 171 -0.56 -3.37 13.10
N PRO A 172 -0.57 -2.17 13.71
CA PRO A 172 0.34 -1.10 13.36
C PRO A 172 1.83 -1.45 13.56
N GLU A 173 2.15 -2.29 14.54
CA GLU A 173 3.55 -2.70 14.79
C GLU A 173 4.04 -3.66 13.70
N LEU A 174 3.18 -4.55 13.23
CA LEU A 174 3.46 -5.38 12.06
C LEU A 174 3.70 -4.48 10.83
N MET A 175 2.84 -3.50 10.58
CA MET A 175 2.96 -2.59 9.45
C MET A 175 4.26 -1.78 9.50
N LYS A 176 4.63 -1.22 10.66
CA LYS A 176 5.92 -0.53 10.86
C LYS A 176 7.10 -1.45 10.59
N SER A 177 7.03 -2.69 11.05
CA SER A 177 8.10 -3.67 10.87
C SER A 177 8.27 -4.08 9.41
N VAL A 178 7.17 -4.43 8.74
CA VAL A 178 7.16 -4.88 7.34
C VAL A 178 7.53 -3.77 6.38
N CYS A 179 6.98 -2.57 6.59
CA CYS A 179 7.16 -1.41 5.71
C CYS A 179 8.27 -0.47 6.19
N ARG A 180 9.21 -0.95 7.00
CA ARG A 180 10.31 -0.10 7.49
C ARG A 180 11.07 0.55 6.34
N ALA A 181 11.25 1.87 6.43
CA ALA A 181 11.90 2.70 5.42
C ALA A 181 13.00 3.58 6.06
N PRO A 182 14.18 3.02 6.38
CA PRO A 182 15.23 3.75 7.12
C PRO A 182 15.68 5.03 6.41
N TYR A 183 15.63 5.09 5.09
CA TYR A 183 16.00 6.27 4.31
C TYR A 183 15.04 7.46 4.51
N LEU A 184 13.87 7.24 5.11
CA LEU A 184 12.92 8.31 5.47
C LEU A 184 13.06 8.77 6.93
N GLU A 185 13.79 8.05 7.78
CA GLU A 185 13.96 8.40 9.20
C GLU A 185 14.37 9.88 9.41
N PRO A 186 15.23 10.50 8.57
CA PRO A 186 15.55 11.91 8.69
C PRO A 186 14.38 12.87 8.42
N TYR A 187 13.31 12.40 7.79
CA TYR A 187 12.15 13.21 7.41
C TYR A 187 10.92 12.92 8.28
N GLN A 188 10.97 11.86 9.09
CA GLN A 188 9.94 11.44 10.05
C GLN A 188 10.16 12.17 11.40
N GLY A 189 9.09 12.48 12.11
CA GLY A 189 9.19 12.95 13.50
C GLY A 189 9.66 14.38 13.72
N ALA A 190 9.89 15.20 12.70
CA ALA A 190 10.13 16.62 12.87
C ALA A 190 8.80 17.38 13.14
N SER A 191 8.14 17.06 14.26
CA SER A 191 7.23 18.01 14.91
C SER A 191 8.02 19.28 15.22
N ALA A 192 7.51 20.42 14.78
CA ALA A 192 8.08 21.72 15.08
C ALA A 192 8.20 21.86 16.60
N THR A 193 9.42 21.69 17.12
CA THR A 193 9.77 22.28 18.41
C THR A 193 9.94 23.77 18.11
N ILE A 194 8.86 24.51 18.24
CA ILE A 194 8.92 25.97 18.31
C ILE A 194 9.54 26.28 19.67
N HIS A 195 10.78 26.75 19.64
CA HIS A 195 11.41 27.49 20.74
C HIS A 195 11.11 28.96 20.56
#